data_4867a6912263b89ca511dc31710a136c
#
_entry.id   4867a6912263b89ca511dc31710a136c
#
_cell.length_a   1.000
_cell.length_b   1.000
_cell.length_c   1.000
_cell.angle_alpha   90.00
_cell.angle_beta   90.00
_cell.angle_gamma   90.00
#
_symmetry.space_group_name_H-M   'P 1'
#
loop_
_entity.id
_entity.type
_entity.pdbx_description
1 polymer ?
#
loop_
_entity_poly.entity_id
_entity_poly.type
_entity_poly.pdbx_seq_one_letter_code
_entity_poly.pdbx_strand_id
1 'polypeptide(L)'
;MTGRDLNRAALSVLLSISIVVGCRALALAAVPVTAPANPAFVMPDQQKEEALPKGDAARGEGIVNSSCSFCHTLTRGGGDSAGPALFGVVGRPVASVKGYTYSGALKQHAAQTWTPRLLSDWLKAPSHFAPGTRMSLAGISDPGQRADIIAFLQTLNEQPSPPEHSPCAQ
;
A
#
# COMPACT_ATOMS: atom_id res chain seq x y z
N MET A 1 61.51 19.45 0.57
CA MET A 1 61.23 18.08 0.06
C MET A 1 62.24 17.86 -1.07
N THR A 2 63.03 16.84 -0.97
CA THR A 2 64.00 16.50 -2.01
C THR A 2 63.34 15.69 -3.11
N GLY A 3 63.81 15.72 -4.37
CA GLY A 3 63.24 14.94 -5.48
C GLY A 3 63.15 13.40 -5.16
N ARG A 4 63.97 12.93 -4.26
CA ARG A 4 63.91 11.54 -3.75
C ARG A 4 62.72 11.25 -2.88
N ASP A 5 62.26 12.23 -2.10
CA ASP A 5 61.08 12.04 -1.23
C ASP A 5 59.80 12.01 -2.06
N LEU A 6 59.76 12.82 -3.09
CA LEU A 6 58.64 12.88 -4.06
C LEU A 6 58.54 11.54 -4.84
N ASN A 7 59.67 11.00 -5.26
CA ASN A 7 59.72 9.74 -6.03
C ASN A 7 59.32 8.53 -5.15
N ARG A 8 59.70 8.54 -3.86
CA ARG A 8 59.29 7.49 -2.89
C ARG A 8 57.80 7.58 -2.58
N ALA A 9 57.23 8.76 -2.43
CA ALA A 9 55.81 8.95 -2.22
C ALA A 9 55.00 8.51 -3.44
N ALA A 10 55.41 8.86 -4.65
CA ALA A 10 54.78 8.42 -5.89
C ALA A 10 54.82 6.90 -6.06
N LEU A 11 55.97 6.24 -5.74
CA LEU A 11 56.10 4.81 -5.83
C LEU A 11 55.21 4.07 -4.83
N SER A 12 55.07 4.59 -3.61
CA SER A 12 54.17 4.01 -2.60
C SER A 12 52.71 4.07 -3.01
N VAL A 13 52.27 5.20 -3.59
CA VAL A 13 50.87 5.40 -4.09
C VAL A 13 50.61 4.43 -5.23
N LEU A 14 51.52 4.31 -6.20
CA LEU A 14 51.35 3.39 -7.33
C LEU A 14 51.30 1.93 -6.88
N LEU A 15 52.12 1.55 -5.91
CA LEU A 15 52.11 0.21 -5.36
C LEU A 15 50.80 -0.10 -4.63
N SER A 16 50.29 0.85 -3.85
CA SER A 16 49.00 0.72 -3.16
C SER A 16 47.80 0.55 -4.13
N ILE A 17 47.80 1.36 -5.19
CA ILE A 17 46.77 1.26 -6.23
C ILE A 17 46.83 -0.10 -6.94
N SER A 18 48.05 -0.57 -7.28
CA SER A 18 48.23 -1.86 -7.94
C SER A 18 47.78 -3.04 -7.06
N ILE A 19 48.00 -2.99 -5.76
CA ILE A 19 47.54 -4.01 -4.81
C ILE A 19 46.01 -4.01 -4.75
N VAL A 20 45.35 -2.85 -4.62
CA VAL A 20 43.91 -2.74 -4.56
C VAL A 20 43.25 -3.25 -5.85
N VAL A 21 43.78 -2.86 -7.00
CA VAL A 21 43.29 -3.33 -8.31
C VAL A 21 43.48 -4.83 -8.47
N GLY A 22 44.65 -5.33 -8.10
CA GLY A 22 44.96 -6.77 -8.15
C GLY A 22 44.07 -7.61 -7.23
N CYS A 23 43.82 -7.15 -5.99
CA CYS A 23 42.89 -7.82 -5.07
C CYS A 23 41.45 -7.83 -5.57
N ARG A 24 40.97 -6.71 -6.15
CA ARG A 24 39.65 -6.66 -6.78
C ARG A 24 39.53 -7.62 -7.97
N ALA A 25 40.53 -7.66 -8.85
CA ALA A 25 40.54 -8.57 -10.00
C ALA A 25 40.54 -10.03 -9.56
N LEU A 26 41.34 -10.35 -8.54
CA LEU A 26 41.39 -11.70 -7.98
C LEU A 26 40.08 -12.10 -7.30
N ALA A 27 39.47 -11.21 -6.52
CA ALA A 27 38.18 -11.44 -5.89
C ALA A 27 37.04 -11.69 -6.90
N LEU A 28 36.99 -10.91 -7.98
CA LEU A 28 36.02 -11.10 -9.05
C LEU A 28 36.23 -12.39 -9.85
N ALA A 29 37.47 -12.87 -9.98
CA ALA A 29 37.80 -14.11 -10.66
C ALA A 29 37.59 -15.36 -9.78
N ALA A 30 37.81 -15.22 -8.46
CA ALA A 30 37.73 -16.34 -7.52
C ALA A 30 36.33 -16.61 -6.97
N VAL A 31 35.45 -15.61 -7.02
CA VAL A 31 34.03 -15.73 -6.56
C VAL A 31 33.12 -15.40 -7.74
N PRO A 32 32.71 -16.39 -8.56
CA PRO A 32 31.68 -16.15 -9.56
C PRO A 32 30.38 -15.81 -8.82
N VAL A 33 30.03 -14.54 -8.78
CA VAL A 33 28.72 -14.06 -8.27
C VAL A 33 27.67 -14.37 -9.34
N THR A 34 27.37 -15.64 -9.52
CA THR A 34 26.17 -16.04 -10.25
C THR A 34 25.01 -15.85 -9.28
N ALA A 35 24.21 -14.81 -9.50
CA ALA A 35 22.94 -14.69 -8.78
C ALA A 35 22.15 -16.01 -8.98
N PRO A 36 21.65 -16.64 -7.91
CA PRO A 36 20.83 -17.84 -8.07
C PRO A 36 19.65 -17.53 -8.99
N ALA A 37 19.34 -18.43 -9.92
CA ALA A 37 18.22 -18.29 -10.84
C ALA A 37 16.88 -18.10 -10.09
N ASN A 38 16.80 -18.62 -8.87
CA ASN A 38 15.71 -18.37 -7.93
C ASN A 38 16.31 -17.84 -6.63
N PRO A 39 16.00 -16.61 -6.19
CA PRO A 39 16.42 -16.11 -4.90
C PRO A 39 15.81 -16.99 -3.79
N ALA A 40 16.62 -17.39 -2.82
CA ALA A 40 16.18 -18.21 -1.68
C ALA A 40 15.17 -17.49 -0.78
N PHE A 41 15.05 -16.17 -0.95
CA PHE A 41 14.08 -15.33 -0.25
C PHE A 41 13.57 -14.27 -1.22
N VAL A 42 12.26 -14.28 -1.48
CA VAL A 42 11.60 -13.22 -2.23
C VAL A 42 11.13 -12.19 -1.23
N MET A 43 11.66 -10.97 -1.34
CA MET A 43 11.19 -9.85 -0.52
C MET A 43 9.70 -9.63 -0.80
N PRO A 44 8.88 -9.36 0.22
CA PRO A 44 7.42 -9.18 0.04
C PRO A 44 7.04 -8.09 -0.98
N ASP A 45 7.91 -7.12 -1.21
CA ASP A 45 7.73 -6.05 -2.20
C ASP A 45 8.05 -6.46 -3.64
N GLN A 46 8.75 -7.60 -3.83
CA GLN A 46 9.02 -8.18 -5.15
C GLN A 46 7.97 -9.23 -5.58
N GLN A 47 6.96 -9.48 -4.75
CA GLN A 47 5.80 -10.20 -5.22
C GLN A 47 5.21 -9.37 -6.37
N LYS A 48 5.36 -9.88 -7.60
CA LYS A 48 4.75 -9.35 -8.82
C LYS A 48 3.37 -8.80 -8.44
N GLU A 49 3.21 -7.49 -8.57
CA GLU A 49 1.97 -6.80 -8.27
C GLU A 49 0.84 -7.51 -9.01
N GLU A 50 0.13 -8.38 -8.31
CA GLU A 50 -0.98 -9.12 -8.89
C GLU A 50 -2.06 -8.08 -9.21
N ALA A 51 -2.20 -7.78 -10.49
CA ALA A 51 -3.21 -6.84 -10.95
C ALA A 51 -4.57 -7.31 -10.43
N LEU A 52 -5.29 -6.44 -9.75
CA LEU A 52 -6.64 -6.76 -9.32
C LEU A 52 -7.46 -7.18 -10.55
N PRO A 53 -8.20 -8.29 -10.47
CA PRO A 53 -9.12 -8.67 -11.54
C PRO A 53 -10.14 -7.56 -11.77
N LYS A 54 -10.76 -7.53 -12.94
CA LYS A 54 -11.85 -6.60 -13.22
C LYS A 54 -13.02 -6.92 -12.29
N GLY A 55 -13.41 -5.94 -11.45
CA GLY A 55 -14.54 -6.08 -10.53
C GLY A 55 -15.88 -5.82 -11.23
N ASP A 56 -16.95 -6.38 -10.67
CA ASP A 56 -18.34 -6.15 -11.04
C ASP A 56 -19.04 -5.38 -9.91
N ALA A 57 -19.43 -4.15 -10.19
CA ALA A 57 -20.03 -3.28 -9.18
C ALA A 57 -21.38 -3.80 -8.66
N ALA A 58 -22.17 -4.48 -9.48
CA ALA A 58 -23.47 -5.00 -9.05
C ALA A 58 -23.30 -6.18 -8.07
N ARG A 59 -22.32 -7.07 -8.30
CA ARG A 59 -21.97 -8.10 -7.32
C ARG A 59 -21.38 -7.49 -6.06
N GLY A 60 -20.54 -6.47 -6.22
CA GLY A 60 -19.94 -5.71 -5.11
C GLY A 60 -20.98 -5.05 -4.22
N GLU A 61 -22.04 -4.49 -4.80
CA GLU A 61 -23.16 -3.91 -4.07
C GLU A 61 -23.83 -4.92 -3.14
N GLY A 62 -24.11 -6.12 -3.64
CA GLY A 62 -24.68 -7.19 -2.83
C GLY A 62 -23.79 -7.56 -1.63
N ILE A 63 -22.48 -7.67 -1.85
CA ILE A 63 -21.53 -7.99 -0.78
C ILE A 63 -21.44 -6.85 0.24
N VAL A 64 -21.33 -5.61 -0.22
CA VAL A 64 -21.22 -4.42 0.67
C VAL A 64 -22.48 -4.25 1.50
N ASN A 65 -23.66 -4.40 0.89
CA ASN A 65 -24.93 -4.29 1.60
C ASN A 65 -25.11 -5.40 2.66
N SER A 66 -24.64 -6.61 2.40
CA SER A 66 -24.76 -7.74 3.33
C SER A 66 -23.70 -7.80 4.41
N SER A 67 -22.53 -7.19 4.20
CA SER A 67 -21.37 -7.37 5.09
C SER A 67 -20.82 -6.06 5.68
N CYS A 68 -20.92 -4.94 4.96
CA CYS A 68 -20.29 -3.69 5.37
C CYS A 68 -21.30 -2.69 5.97
N SER A 69 -22.54 -2.67 5.47
CA SER A 69 -23.57 -1.68 5.84
C SER A 69 -23.99 -1.78 7.31
N PHE A 70 -23.74 -2.89 7.98
CA PHE A 70 -23.99 -3.01 9.43
C PHE A 70 -23.15 -2.05 10.28
N CYS A 71 -21.96 -1.69 9.76
CA CYS A 71 -21.00 -0.87 10.49
C CYS A 71 -20.67 0.43 9.78
N HIS A 72 -20.95 0.55 8.49
CA HIS A 72 -20.56 1.68 7.66
C HIS A 72 -21.75 2.28 6.93
N THR A 73 -21.83 3.61 6.87
CA THR A 73 -22.78 4.30 6.00
C THR A 73 -22.24 4.40 4.58
N LEU A 74 -23.14 4.27 3.60
CA LEU A 74 -22.80 4.26 2.17
C LEU A 74 -23.24 5.53 1.44
N THR A 75 -24.01 6.38 2.11
CA THR A 75 -24.62 7.58 1.51
C THR A 75 -23.75 8.81 1.69
N ARG A 76 -23.86 9.74 0.73
CA ARG A 76 -23.22 11.06 0.83
C ARG A 76 -23.74 11.80 2.07
N GLY A 77 -22.81 12.33 2.88
CA GLY A 77 -23.18 13.03 4.11
C GLY A 77 -23.74 12.12 5.21
N GLY A 78 -23.79 10.82 5.00
CA GLY A 78 -24.09 9.85 6.04
C GLY A 78 -23.09 9.97 7.18
N GLY A 79 -23.58 9.97 8.43
CA GLY A 79 -22.74 10.02 9.60
C GLY A 79 -21.92 8.74 9.79
N ASP A 80 -20.94 8.81 10.68
CA ASP A 80 -20.21 7.62 11.12
C ASP A 80 -21.10 6.73 11.99
N SER A 81 -20.88 5.43 11.89
CA SER A 81 -21.53 4.41 12.72
C SER A 81 -20.47 3.69 13.55
N ALA A 82 -20.50 2.37 13.67
CA ALA A 82 -19.40 1.59 14.27
C ALA A 82 -18.09 1.76 13.48
N GLY A 83 -18.20 1.99 12.17
CA GLY A 83 -17.11 2.34 11.25
C GLY A 83 -17.32 3.69 10.58
N PRO A 84 -16.28 4.26 9.94
CA PRO A 84 -16.40 5.51 9.20
C PRO A 84 -17.24 5.35 7.93
N ALA A 85 -17.84 6.43 7.44
CA ALA A 85 -18.59 6.43 6.17
C ALA A 85 -17.69 5.97 5.00
N LEU A 86 -18.22 5.09 4.15
CA LEU A 86 -17.54 4.57 2.95
C LEU A 86 -17.82 5.41 1.70
N PHE A 87 -18.80 6.32 1.73
CA PHE A 87 -19.00 7.23 0.62
C PHE A 87 -17.72 8.00 0.33
N GLY A 88 -17.24 7.98 -0.91
CA GLY A 88 -16.02 8.67 -1.31
C GLY A 88 -14.74 8.07 -0.69
N VAL A 89 -14.73 6.80 -0.30
CA VAL A 89 -13.55 6.18 0.31
C VAL A 89 -12.41 5.98 -0.68
N VAL A 90 -12.71 5.62 -1.93
CA VAL A 90 -11.68 5.44 -2.96
C VAL A 90 -11.06 6.80 -3.31
N GLY A 91 -9.74 6.90 -3.21
CA GLY A 91 -9.03 8.16 -3.42
C GLY A 91 -8.93 9.06 -2.18
N ARG A 92 -9.58 8.71 -1.07
CA ARG A 92 -9.50 9.45 0.20
C ARG A 92 -8.25 9.06 0.99
N PRO A 93 -7.57 10.00 1.69
CA PRO A 93 -6.47 9.64 2.59
C PRO A 93 -6.93 8.66 3.68
N VAL A 94 -6.04 7.75 4.06
CA VAL A 94 -6.32 6.78 5.13
C VAL A 94 -6.55 7.52 6.46
N ALA A 95 -7.50 7.03 7.25
CA ALA A 95 -7.83 7.58 8.57
C ALA A 95 -8.19 9.07 8.59
N SER A 96 -8.79 9.61 7.50
CA SER A 96 -9.01 11.06 7.33
C SER A 96 -10.44 11.55 7.58
N VAL A 97 -11.41 10.68 7.89
CA VAL A 97 -12.78 11.12 8.20
C VAL A 97 -12.76 11.95 9.48
N LYS A 98 -13.24 13.20 9.37
CA LYS A 98 -13.28 14.14 10.50
C LYS A 98 -14.28 13.65 11.55
N GLY A 99 -13.91 13.71 12.81
CA GLY A 99 -14.77 13.28 13.92
C GLY A 99 -14.71 11.80 14.24
N TYR A 100 -14.31 10.92 13.31
CA TYR A 100 -14.18 9.50 13.59
C TYR A 100 -12.86 9.17 14.31
N THR A 101 -12.94 8.39 15.38
CA THR A 101 -11.76 7.98 16.16
C THR A 101 -11.18 6.69 15.59
N TYR A 102 -10.11 6.78 14.82
CA TYR A 102 -9.38 5.62 14.29
C TYR A 102 -8.46 4.98 15.32
N SER A 103 -8.16 3.67 15.12
CA SER A 103 -7.11 2.99 15.90
C SER A 103 -5.72 3.61 15.63
N GLY A 104 -4.82 3.51 16.60
CA GLY A 104 -3.43 3.96 16.43
C GLY A 104 -2.74 3.25 15.26
N ALA A 105 -3.01 1.96 15.08
CA ALA A 105 -2.46 1.18 13.99
C ALA A 105 -2.88 1.72 12.61
N LEU A 106 -4.18 2.03 12.41
CA LEU A 106 -4.61 2.57 11.12
C LEU A 106 -4.12 4.00 10.87
N LYS A 107 -3.93 4.80 11.92
CA LYS A 107 -3.35 6.16 11.82
C LYS A 107 -1.91 6.16 11.33
N GLN A 108 -1.15 5.09 11.51
CA GLN A 108 0.21 4.96 10.98
C GLN A 108 0.23 4.94 9.44
N HIS A 109 -0.89 4.59 8.81
CA HIS A 109 -1.08 4.62 7.36
C HIS A 109 -1.63 5.95 6.83
N ALA A 110 -1.79 6.99 7.66
CA ALA A 110 -2.46 8.24 7.29
C ALA A 110 -1.81 9.03 6.14
N ALA A 111 -0.52 8.79 5.86
CA ALA A 111 0.18 9.36 4.69
C ALA A 111 -0.22 8.68 3.36
N GLN A 112 -0.91 7.55 3.41
CA GLN A 112 -1.34 6.79 2.23
C GLN A 112 -2.75 7.21 1.82
N THR A 113 -3.10 6.89 0.57
CA THR A 113 -4.42 7.11 0.01
C THR A 113 -5.08 5.76 -0.29
N TRP A 114 -6.36 5.62 -0.04
CA TRP A 114 -7.14 4.43 -0.37
C TRP A 114 -7.22 4.21 -1.88
N THR A 115 -6.15 3.75 -2.49
CA THR A 115 -6.16 3.25 -3.86
C THR A 115 -6.91 1.92 -3.94
N PRO A 116 -7.40 1.47 -5.11
CA PRO A 116 -7.97 0.14 -5.27
C PRO A 116 -7.07 -0.98 -4.75
N ARG A 117 -5.76 -0.86 -4.97
CA ARG A 117 -4.78 -1.82 -4.47
C ARG A 117 -4.71 -1.82 -2.94
N LEU A 118 -4.55 -0.66 -2.33
CA LEU A 118 -4.46 -0.55 -0.87
C LEU A 118 -5.74 -1.04 -0.19
N LEU A 119 -6.91 -0.76 -0.79
CA LEU A 119 -8.19 -1.29 -0.32
C LEU A 119 -8.24 -2.81 -0.43
N SER A 120 -7.72 -3.41 -1.51
CA SER A 120 -7.65 -4.86 -1.62
C SER A 120 -6.76 -5.47 -0.56
N ASP A 121 -5.59 -4.89 -0.30
CA ASP A 121 -4.68 -5.36 0.74
C ASP A 121 -5.30 -5.24 2.14
N TRP A 122 -6.00 -4.14 2.41
CA TRP A 122 -6.79 -3.93 3.63
C TRP A 122 -7.89 -4.96 3.78
N LEU A 123 -8.73 -5.16 2.76
CA LEU A 123 -9.84 -6.10 2.79
C LEU A 123 -9.39 -7.55 2.88
N LYS A 124 -8.21 -7.89 2.36
CA LYS A 124 -7.65 -9.23 2.43
C LYS A 124 -7.40 -9.68 3.86
N ALA A 125 -6.87 -8.82 4.71
CA ALA A 125 -6.56 -9.15 6.10
C ALA A 125 -6.40 -7.86 6.94
N PRO A 126 -7.48 -7.23 7.43
CA PRO A 126 -7.42 -5.96 8.15
C PRO A 126 -6.53 -6.01 9.41
N SER A 127 -6.59 -7.10 10.16
CA SER A 127 -5.79 -7.30 11.36
C SER A 127 -4.29 -7.47 11.09
N HIS A 128 -3.94 -7.95 9.89
CA HIS A 128 -2.54 -8.07 9.45
C HIS A 128 -2.04 -6.73 8.87
N PHE A 129 -2.88 -6.04 8.11
CA PHE A 129 -2.55 -4.72 7.54
C PHE A 129 -2.33 -3.67 8.63
N ALA A 130 -3.20 -3.62 9.63
CA ALA A 130 -3.11 -2.69 10.76
C ALA A 130 -3.35 -3.45 12.09
N PRO A 131 -2.31 -4.06 12.68
CA PRO A 131 -2.43 -4.82 13.93
C PRO A 131 -3.01 -3.95 15.06
N GLY A 132 -4.12 -4.41 15.64
CA GLY A 132 -4.87 -3.64 16.64
C GLY A 132 -5.93 -2.71 16.03
N THR A 133 -6.29 -2.90 14.77
CA THR A 133 -7.48 -2.26 14.19
C THR A 133 -8.75 -2.65 14.94
N ARG A 134 -9.73 -1.73 14.99
CA ARG A 134 -11.05 -2.02 15.58
C ARG A 134 -12.03 -2.64 14.58
N MET A 135 -11.67 -2.73 13.32
CA MET A 135 -12.47 -3.42 12.30
C MET A 135 -12.32 -4.93 12.50
N SER A 136 -13.43 -5.59 12.81
CA SER A 136 -13.47 -7.03 13.15
C SER A 136 -13.69 -7.93 11.93
N LEU A 137 -13.58 -7.40 10.70
CA LEU A 137 -13.65 -8.22 9.49
C LEU A 137 -12.50 -9.25 9.49
N ALA A 138 -12.84 -10.53 9.36
CA ALA A 138 -11.83 -11.60 9.32
C ALA A 138 -10.90 -11.50 8.11
N GLY A 139 -11.37 -10.88 7.03
CA GLY A 139 -10.69 -10.74 5.77
C GLY A 139 -11.40 -11.48 4.63
N ILE A 140 -11.18 -11.01 3.42
CA ILE A 140 -11.76 -11.56 2.19
C ILE A 140 -10.63 -12.12 1.35
N SER A 141 -10.47 -13.45 1.35
CA SER A 141 -9.35 -14.12 0.68
C SER A 141 -9.48 -14.08 -0.85
N ASP A 142 -10.70 -14.13 -1.39
CA ASP A 142 -10.96 -14.14 -2.82
C ASP A 142 -10.67 -12.76 -3.46
N PRO A 143 -9.69 -12.66 -4.37
CA PRO A 143 -9.37 -11.41 -5.05
C PRO A 143 -10.50 -10.89 -5.95
N GLY A 144 -11.34 -11.78 -6.51
CA GLY A 144 -12.51 -11.41 -7.29
C GLY A 144 -13.55 -10.68 -6.46
N GLN A 145 -13.87 -11.20 -5.28
CA GLN A 145 -14.80 -10.54 -4.37
C GLN A 145 -14.27 -9.18 -3.89
N ARG A 146 -12.97 -9.07 -3.62
CA ARG A 146 -12.38 -7.77 -3.28
C ARG A 146 -12.46 -6.77 -4.42
N ALA A 147 -12.22 -7.24 -5.66
CA ALA A 147 -12.35 -6.40 -6.84
C ALA A 147 -13.79 -5.92 -7.05
N ASP A 148 -14.78 -6.79 -6.87
CA ASP A 148 -16.21 -6.46 -6.96
C ASP A 148 -16.60 -5.39 -5.92
N ILE A 149 -16.21 -5.57 -4.66
CA ILE A 149 -16.41 -4.59 -3.59
C ILE A 149 -15.81 -3.23 -3.97
N ILE A 150 -14.56 -3.22 -4.43
CA ILE A 150 -13.85 -1.99 -4.79
C ILE A 150 -14.53 -1.32 -5.98
N ALA A 151 -14.98 -2.07 -6.98
CA ALA A 151 -15.72 -1.54 -8.12
C ALA A 151 -17.02 -0.84 -7.66
N PHE A 152 -17.76 -1.43 -6.73
CA PHE A 152 -18.94 -0.78 -6.16
C PHE A 152 -18.55 0.47 -5.36
N LEU A 153 -17.54 0.42 -4.50
CA LEU A 153 -17.11 1.58 -3.71
C LEU A 153 -16.65 2.75 -4.59
N GLN A 154 -16.13 2.50 -5.79
CA GLN A 154 -15.84 3.53 -6.77
C GLN A 154 -17.08 4.25 -7.26
N THR A 155 -18.20 3.55 -7.46
CA THR A 155 -19.46 4.18 -7.88
C THR A 155 -20.03 5.13 -6.83
N LEU A 156 -19.73 4.92 -5.56
CA LEU A 156 -20.15 5.81 -4.48
C LEU A 156 -19.50 7.20 -4.55
N ASN A 157 -18.38 7.33 -5.25
CA ASN A 157 -17.72 8.62 -5.46
C ASN A 157 -18.47 9.50 -6.47
N GLU A 158 -19.20 8.88 -7.40
CA GLU A 158 -19.82 9.54 -8.56
C GLU A 158 -21.29 9.86 -8.35
N GLN A 159 -21.90 9.41 -7.24
CA GLN A 159 -23.30 9.66 -7.00
C GLN A 159 -23.60 11.17 -6.88
N PRO A 160 -24.58 11.70 -7.64
CA PRO A 160 -25.03 13.08 -7.50
C PRO A 160 -25.46 13.36 -6.06
N SER A 161 -25.25 14.59 -5.58
CA SER A 161 -25.79 15.02 -4.30
C SER A 161 -27.30 14.78 -4.30
N PRO A 162 -27.92 14.28 -3.21
CA PRO A 162 -29.39 14.31 -3.09
C PRO A 162 -29.85 15.74 -3.36
N PRO A 163 -30.98 15.94 -4.06
CA PRO A 163 -31.51 17.26 -4.23
C PRO A 163 -31.63 17.90 -2.85
N GLU A 164 -31.05 19.09 -2.69
CA GLU A 164 -31.27 19.89 -1.48
C GLU A 164 -32.76 19.96 -1.27
N HIS A 165 -33.23 19.52 -0.12
CA HIS A 165 -34.60 19.76 0.29
C HIS A 165 -34.77 21.27 0.31
N SER A 166 -35.40 21.80 -0.72
CA SER A 166 -35.96 23.17 -0.66
C SER A 166 -36.82 23.21 0.60
N PRO A 167 -36.54 24.13 1.55
CA PRO A 167 -37.45 24.31 2.66
C PRO A 167 -38.82 24.65 2.06
N CYS A 168 -39.83 23.87 2.43
CA CYS A 168 -41.22 24.12 2.06
C CYS A 168 -41.51 25.60 2.29
N ALA A 169 -41.75 26.34 1.20
CA ALA A 169 -42.36 27.66 1.27
C ALA A 169 -43.71 27.48 1.97
N GLN A 170 -43.79 28.05 3.18
CA GLN A 170 -45.06 28.32 3.85
C GLN A 170 -45.59 29.68 3.37
#